data_643717a3ab6fb7def871a3e32f442a67
#
_entry.id   643717a3ab6fb7def871a3e32f442a67
#
_cell.length_a   1.000
_cell.length_b   1.000
_cell.length_c   1.000
_cell.angle_alpha   90.00
_cell.angle_beta   90.00
_cell.angle_gamma   90.00
#
_symmetry.space_group_name_H-M   'P 1'
#
loop_
_entity.id
_entity.type
_entity.pdbx_description
1 polymer ?
#
loop_
_entity_poly.entity_id
_entity_poly.type
_entity_poly.pdbx_seq_one_letter_code
_entity_poly.pdbx_strand_id
1 'polypeptide(L)'
;AMEERFGPEAREVVKEMAEGRKPTPREDAGEPEADLKAFCERLDGGCVGSHKWERVIDEPDRIGYRFTRCMWAEVYRELGEPELGFVICAGDEPAVKSYNPELGFKRTKVLMNGDPVCDHVYYVQRDESREDGD
;
A
#
# COMPACT_ATOMS: atom_id res chain seq x y z
N ALA A 1 -7.89 11.02 21.97
CA ALA A 1 -8.05 11.23 20.55
C ALA A 1 -6.89 12.02 19.96
N MET A 2 -6.80 12.03 18.65
CA MET A 2 -5.72 12.67 17.93
C MET A 2 -5.61 14.17 18.25
N GLU A 3 -6.74 14.87 18.27
CA GLU A 3 -6.76 16.31 18.52
C GLU A 3 -6.27 16.67 19.92
N GLU A 4 -6.55 15.82 20.89
CA GLU A 4 -6.09 16.05 22.26
C GLU A 4 -4.58 15.94 22.39
N ARG A 5 -3.97 15.07 21.59
CA ARG A 5 -2.54 14.80 21.61
C ARG A 5 -1.72 15.77 20.82
N PHE A 6 -2.23 16.15 19.65
CA PHE A 6 -1.45 16.87 18.65
C PHE A 6 -2.06 18.23 18.27
N GLY A 7 -3.17 18.60 18.92
CA GLY A 7 -3.84 19.87 18.66
C GLY A 7 -5.06 19.71 17.76
N PRO A 8 -5.92 20.75 17.72
CA PRO A 8 -7.21 20.64 17.02
C PRO A 8 -7.09 20.49 15.49
N GLU A 9 -5.94 20.81 14.91
CA GLU A 9 -5.74 20.75 13.46
C GLU A 9 -5.12 19.43 13.01
N ALA A 10 -4.76 18.56 13.93
CA ALA A 10 -4.03 17.34 13.62
C ALA A 10 -4.73 16.45 12.59
N ARG A 11 -6.04 16.27 12.75
CA ARG A 11 -6.82 15.43 11.84
C ARG A 11 -6.76 15.95 10.41
N GLU A 12 -6.89 17.27 10.25
CA GLU A 12 -6.86 17.90 8.95
C GLU A 12 -5.48 17.78 8.31
N VAL A 13 -4.42 17.94 9.10
CA VAL A 13 -3.05 17.80 8.62
C VAL A 13 -2.80 16.39 8.10
N VAL A 14 -3.22 15.36 8.86
CA VAL A 14 -3.06 13.96 8.46
C VAL A 14 -3.81 13.71 7.16
N LYS A 15 -5.03 14.22 7.06
CA LYS A 15 -5.84 14.05 5.85
C LYS A 15 -5.17 14.69 4.64
N GLU A 16 -4.66 15.91 4.79
CA GLU A 16 -3.94 16.58 3.71
C GLU A 16 -2.69 15.83 3.28
N MET A 17 -1.94 15.31 4.24
CA MET A 17 -0.76 14.52 3.94
C MET A 17 -1.11 13.28 3.12
N ALA A 18 -2.19 12.60 3.50
CA ALA A 18 -2.63 11.40 2.79
C ALA A 18 -3.13 11.74 1.38
N GLU A 19 -3.94 12.78 1.25
CA GLU A 19 -4.54 13.17 -0.03
C GLU A 19 -3.54 13.83 -0.98
N GLY A 20 -2.53 14.50 -0.43
CA GLY A 20 -1.53 15.19 -1.24
C GLY A 20 -0.41 14.30 -1.76
N ARG A 21 -0.42 13.03 -1.41
CA ARG A 21 0.64 12.13 -1.80
C ARG A 21 0.55 11.78 -3.28
N LYS A 22 1.62 12.07 -4.00
CA LYS A 22 1.68 11.82 -5.44
C LYS A 22 2.92 11.02 -5.78
N PRO A 23 2.84 10.13 -6.79
CA PRO A 23 4.01 9.37 -7.22
C PRO A 23 5.02 10.25 -7.92
N THR A 24 6.30 9.94 -7.70
CA THR A 24 7.40 10.55 -8.44
C THR A 24 8.11 9.42 -9.17
N PRO A 25 7.80 9.20 -10.46
CA PRO A 25 8.32 8.05 -11.18
C PRO A 25 9.83 8.03 -11.24
N ARG A 26 10.38 6.84 -11.13
CA ARG A 26 11.80 6.56 -11.27
C ARG A 26 12.23 6.80 -12.71
N GLU A 27 13.39 7.41 -12.92
CA GLU A 27 13.87 7.70 -14.27
C GLU A 27 14.29 6.44 -15.03
N ASP A 28 14.71 5.41 -14.31
CA ASP A 28 15.21 4.19 -14.92
C ASP A 28 14.20 3.04 -14.88
N ALA A 29 12.92 3.37 -14.87
CA ALA A 29 11.86 2.36 -14.92
C ALA A 29 12.01 1.52 -16.20
N GLY A 30 11.93 0.20 -16.03
CA GLY A 30 12.15 -0.73 -17.12
C GLY A 30 10.89 -1.44 -17.58
N GLU A 31 11.04 -2.71 -17.93
CA GLU A 31 9.93 -3.54 -18.35
C GLU A 31 8.94 -3.72 -17.22
N PRO A 32 7.63 -3.44 -17.40
CA PRO A 32 6.68 -3.50 -16.30
C PRO A 32 6.62 -4.82 -15.57
N GLU A 33 6.65 -5.95 -16.27
CA GLU A 33 6.58 -7.25 -15.59
C GLU A 33 7.84 -7.53 -14.77
N ALA A 34 9.00 -7.15 -15.28
CA ALA A 34 10.25 -7.30 -14.54
C ALA A 34 10.26 -6.39 -13.31
N ASP A 35 9.77 -5.18 -13.45
CA ASP A 35 9.70 -4.23 -12.33
C ASP A 35 8.66 -4.65 -11.31
N LEU A 36 7.54 -5.23 -11.73
CA LEU A 36 6.56 -5.77 -10.80
C LEU A 36 7.18 -6.85 -9.92
N LYS A 37 7.91 -7.77 -10.53
CA LYS A 37 8.58 -8.84 -9.81
C LYS A 37 9.61 -8.28 -8.83
N ALA A 38 10.43 -7.33 -9.29
CA ALA A 38 11.46 -6.72 -8.45
C ALA A 38 10.85 -5.94 -7.29
N PHE A 39 9.78 -5.19 -7.53
CA PHE A 39 9.09 -4.44 -6.49
C PHE A 39 8.56 -5.39 -5.41
N CYS A 40 7.92 -6.48 -5.82
CA CYS A 40 7.34 -7.43 -4.86
C CYS A 40 8.41 -8.20 -4.10
N GLU A 41 9.55 -8.48 -4.71
CA GLU A 41 10.68 -9.09 -3.99
C GLU A 41 11.21 -8.14 -2.91
N ARG A 42 11.27 -6.85 -3.21
CA ARG A 42 11.68 -5.85 -2.22
C ARG A 42 10.64 -5.72 -1.10
N LEU A 43 9.37 -5.79 -1.46
CA LEU A 43 8.28 -5.75 -0.48
C LEU A 43 8.37 -6.95 0.47
N ASP A 44 8.57 -8.15 -0.08
CA ASP A 44 8.71 -9.35 0.72
C ASP A 44 9.85 -9.20 1.72
N GLY A 45 11.01 -8.74 1.28
CA GLY A 45 12.16 -8.54 2.14
C GLY A 45 11.92 -7.48 3.22
N GLY A 46 11.20 -6.42 2.87
CA GLY A 46 10.90 -5.33 3.80
C GLY A 46 9.86 -5.68 4.85
N CYS A 47 9.07 -6.72 4.62
CA CYS A 47 8.02 -7.12 5.57
C CYS A 47 8.44 -8.20 6.56
N VAL A 48 9.61 -8.78 6.37
CA VAL A 48 10.10 -9.83 7.28
C VAL A 48 10.23 -9.27 8.69
N GLY A 49 9.60 -9.94 9.67
CA GLY A 49 9.66 -9.55 11.08
C GLY A 49 8.60 -8.55 11.52
N SER A 50 7.98 -7.82 10.58
CA SER A 50 6.97 -6.82 10.93
C SER A 50 5.57 -7.18 10.45
N HIS A 51 5.47 -8.11 9.52
CA HIS A 51 4.20 -8.51 8.92
C HIS A 51 4.11 -10.02 8.82
N LYS A 52 2.87 -10.51 8.73
CA LYS A 52 2.60 -11.90 8.32
C LYS A 52 1.73 -11.85 7.10
N TRP A 53 2.09 -12.61 6.08
CA TRP A 53 1.36 -12.58 4.82
C TRP A 53 1.53 -13.89 4.07
N GLU A 54 0.68 -14.07 3.06
CA GLU A 54 0.87 -15.10 2.06
C GLU A 54 0.63 -14.49 0.70
N ARG A 55 1.30 -15.04 -0.31
CA ARG A 55 1.11 -14.62 -1.68
C ARG A 55 -0.02 -15.47 -2.26
N VAL A 56 -1.14 -14.84 -2.60
CA VAL A 56 -2.34 -15.54 -3.07
C VAL A 56 -2.51 -15.48 -4.58
N ILE A 57 -1.83 -14.55 -5.25
CA ILE A 57 -1.76 -14.45 -6.70
C ILE A 57 -0.29 -14.32 -7.06
N ASP A 58 0.17 -15.13 -8.01
CA ASP A 58 1.58 -15.10 -8.42
C ASP A 58 1.67 -15.34 -9.92
N GLU A 59 1.37 -14.28 -10.68
CA GLU A 59 1.37 -14.28 -12.13
C GLU A 59 2.38 -13.24 -12.64
N PRO A 60 2.88 -13.37 -13.87
CA PRO A 60 3.87 -12.42 -14.37
C PRO A 60 3.42 -10.95 -14.35
N ASP A 61 2.12 -10.71 -14.51
CA ASP A 61 1.57 -9.36 -14.58
C ASP A 61 0.68 -9.02 -13.40
N ARG A 62 0.61 -9.88 -12.39
CA ARG A 62 -0.28 -9.66 -11.25
C ARG A 62 0.22 -10.46 -10.06
N ILE A 63 0.47 -9.77 -8.95
CA ILE A 63 0.92 -10.40 -7.70
C ILE A 63 0.03 -9.89 -6.58
N GLY A 64 -0.58 -10.84 -5.86
CA GLY A 64 -1.51 -10.51 -4.78
C GLY A 64 -1.07 -11.06 -3.45
N TYR A 65 -1.27 -10.28 -2.42
CA TYR A 65 -0.92 -10.60 -1.04
C TYR A 65 -2.14 -10.59 -0.15
N ARG A 66 -2.11 -11.45 0.86
CA ARG A 66 -3.04 -11.37 1.96
C ARG A 66 -2.22 -11.22 3.23
N PHE A 67 -2.21 -10.02 3.80
CA PHE A 67 -1.54 -9.74 5.06
C PHE A 67 -2.49 -10.03 6.20
N THR A 68 -2.07 -10.89 7.12
CA THR A 68 -2.86 -11.23 8.29
C THR A 68 -2.36 -10.51 9.54
N ARG A 69 -1.17 -9.89 9.45
CA ARG A 69 -0.61 -9.10 10.53
C ARG A 69 0.21 -7.95 9.96
N CYS A 70 0.02 -6.77 10.53
CA CYS A 70 0.76 -5.58 10.16
C CYS A 70 1.17 -4.85 11.44
N MET A 71 2.48 -4.69 11.65
CA MET A 71 3.01 -4.00 12.82
C MET A 71 2.47 -2.58 12.93
N TRP A 72 2.38 -1.85 11.79
CA TRP A 72 1.86 -0.49 11.80
C TRP A 72 0.43 -0.43 12.30
N ALA A 73 -0.42 -1.36 11.84
CA ALA A 73 -1.81 -1.42 12.29
C ALA A 73 -1.88 -1.70 13.78
N GLU A 74 -1.07 -2.63 14.28
CA GLU A 74 -1.06 -2.96 15.69
C GLU A 74 -0.64 -1.77 16.56
N VAL A 75 0.43 -1.09 16.16
CA VAL A 75 0.96 0.04 16.92
C VAL A 75 -0.02 1.20 16.96
N TYR A 76 -0.52 1.61 15.80
CA TYR A 76 -1.38 2.80 15.75
C TYR A 76 -2.77 2.54 16.34
N ARG A 77 -3.28 1.32 16.22
CA ARG A 77 -4.55 0.99 16.86
C ARG A 77 -4.41 0.92 18.37
N GLU A 78 -3.30 0.38 18.87
CA GLU A 78 -3.04 0.34 20.31
C GLU A 78 -2.88 1.74 20.89
N LEU A 79 -2.27 2.65 20.14
CA LEU A 79 -2.15 4.05 20.55
C LEU A 79 -3.48 4.80 20.46
N GLY A 80 -4.50 4.21 19.86
CA GLY A 80 -5.78 4.87 19.65
C GLY A 80 -5.76 5.90 18.53
N GLU A 81 -4.79 5.80 17.62
CA GLU A 81 -4.58 6.77 16.55
C GLU A 81 -4.52 6.12 15.16
N PRO A 82 -5.52 5.30 14.79
CA PRO A 82 -5.48 4.64 13.47
C PRO A 82 -5.46 5.61 12.31
N GLU A 83 -5.98 6.82 12.50
CA GLU A 83 -5.98 7.84 11.44
C GLU A 83 -4.56 8.30 11.08
N LEU A 84 -3.65 8.32 12.06
CA LEU A 84 -2.25 8.58 11.77
C LEU A 84 -1.65 7.43 10.95
N GLY A 85 -2.05 6.21 11.27
CA GLY A 85 -1.59 5.04 10.54
C GLY A 85 -1.98 5.06 9.06
N PHE A 86 -3.10 5.70 8.72
CA PHE A 86 -3.51 5.80 7.32
C PHE A 86 -2.50 6.56 6.45
N VAL A 87 -1.67 7.41 7.03
CA VAL A 87 -0.59 8.07 6.28
C VAL A 87 0.37 7.01 5.74
N ILE A 88 0.65 5.98 6.54
CA ILE A 88 1.50 4.87 6.10
C ILE A 88 0.81 4.10 4.96
N CYS A 89 -0.47 3.74 5.16
CA CYS A 89 -1.23 2.99 4.17
C CYS A 89 -1.38 3.77 2.86
N ALA A 90 -1.56 5.08 2.94
CA ALA A 90 -1.71 5.94 1.77
C ALA A 90 -0.45 5.99 0.90
N GLY A 91 0.70 5.54 1.43
CA GLY A 91 1.94 5.49 0.68
C GLY A 91 2.09 4.28 -0.24
N ASP A 92 1.21 3.29 -0.13
CA ASP A 92 1.37 2.05 -0.88
C ASP A 92 1.21 2.23 -2.38
N GLU A 93 0.17 2.92 -2.81
CA GLU A 93 -0.03 3.16 -4.24
C GLU A 93 1.03 4.09 -4.84
N PRO A 94 1.32 5.25 -4.24
CA PRO A 94 2.42 6.08 -4.76
C PRO A 94 3.75 5.35 -4.82
N ALA A 95 4.02 4.44 -3.89
CA ALA A 95 5.28 3.69 -3.87
C ALA A 95 5.44 2.83 -5.12
N VAL A 96 4.41 2.06 -5.48
CA VAL A 96 4.51 1.20 -6.65
C VAL A 96 4.51 2.01 -7.94
N LYS A 97 3.76 3.09 -8.00
CA LYS A 97 3.72 3.94 -9.18
C LYS A 97 5.02 4.73 -9.36
N SER A 98 5.70 5.03 -8.27
CA SER A 98 7.04 5.64 -8.35
C SER A 98 8.08 4.64 -8.84
N TYR A 99 7.89 3.37 -8.53
CA TYR A 99 8.80 2.32 -9.00
C TYR A 99 8.66 2.16 -10.53
N ASN A 100 7.42 2.10 -11.02
CA ASN A 100 7.13 2.09 -12.45
C ASN A 100 5.70 2.62 -12.65
N PRO A 101 5.50 3.69 -13.42
CA PRO A 101 4.16 4.28 -13.60
C PRO A 101 3.17 3.37 -14.32
N GLU A 102 3.64 2.31 -14.96
CA GLU A 102 2.76 1.33 -15.59
C GLU A 102 2.25 0.26 -14.64
N LEU A 103 2.67 0.30 -13.36
CA LEU A 103 2.17 -0.61 -12.35
C LEU A 103 0.98 0.02 -11.61
N GLY A 104 0.06 -0.83 -11.20
CA GLY A 104 -1.11 -0.41 -10.45
C GLY A 104 -1.21 -1.13 -9.12
N PHE A 105 -2.08 -0.63 -8.26
CA PHE A 105 -2.30 -1.14 -6.91
C PHE A 105 -3.79 -1.15 -6.60
N LYS A 106 -4.24 -2.22 -5.96
CA LYS A 106 -5.64 -2.37 -5.57
C LYS A 106 -5.71 -2.97 -4.18
N ARG A 107 -6.56 -2.42 -3.35
CA ARG A 107 -6.77 -2.89 -1.98
C ARG A 107 -8.23 -2.65 -1.58
N THR A 108 -8.88 -3.67 -1.03
CA THR A 108 -10.28 -3.56 -0.60
C THR A 108 -10.45 -3.70 0.90
N LYS A 109 -9.49 -4.34 1.58
CA LYS A 109 -9.54 -4.55 3.04
C LYS A 109 -8.27 -4.04 3.67
N VAL A 110 -8.37 -3.47 4.85
CA VAL A 110 -7.25 -2.80 5.52
C VAL A 110 -7.24 -3.14 7.01
N LEU A 111 -6.16 -3.77 7.47
CA LEU A 111 -5.98 -4.07 8.89
C LEU A 111 -6.02 -2.81 9.75
N MET A 112 -5.44 -1.71 9.26
CA MET A 112 -5.46 -0.43 9.97
C MET A 112 -6.89 0.05 10.25
N ASN A 113 -7.83 -0.31 9.38
CA ASN A 113 -9.23 0.04 9.50
C ASN A 113 -10.04 -0.97 10.34
N GLY A 114 -9.38 -2.00 10.86
CA GLY A 114 -10.05 -3.02 11.66
C GLY A 114 -10.51 -4.24 10.90
N ASP A 115 -10.23 -4.32 9.61
CA ASP A 115 -10.55 -5.52 8.83
C ASP A 115 -9.65 -6.68 9.26
N PRO A 116 -10.08 -7.93 9.05
CA PRO A 116 -9.27 -9.08 9.48
C PRO A 116 -8.01 -9.32 8.65
N VAL A 117 -7.94 -8.75 7.47
CA VAL A 117 -6.78 -8.87 6.58
C VAL A 117 -6.57 -7.57 5.82
N CYS A 118 -5.38 -7.43 5.23
CA CYS A 118 -5.07 -6.42 4.23
C CYS A 118 -4.81 -7.13 2.92
N ASP A 119 -5.56 -6.81 1.88
CA ASP A 119 -5.39 -7.43 0.57
C ASP A 119 -4.71 -6.44 -0.38
N HIS A 120 -3.50 -6.76 -0.77
CA HIS A 120 -2.74 -5.94 -1.72
C HIS A 120 -2.63 -6.68 -3.04
N VAL A 121 -3.01 -6.04 -4.13
CA VAL A 121 -2.80 -6.58 -5.47
C VAL A 121 -2.01 -5.56 -6.27
N TYR A 122 -0.85 -5.98 -6.74
CA TYR A 122 0.02 -5.18 -7.60
C TYR A 122 -0.07 -5.79 -9.00
N TYR A 123 -0.23 -4.95 -10.01
CA TYR A 123 -0.45 -5.45 -11.37
C TYR A 123 0.15 -4.52 -12.40
N VAL A 124 0.39 -5.07 -13.60
CA VAL A 124 0.77 -4.26 -14.76
C VAL A 124 -0.50 -3.68 -15.34
N GLN A 125 -0.55 -2.35 -15.46
CA GLN A 125 -1.69 -1.69 -16.08
C GLN A 125 -1.65 -1.93 -17.59
N ARG A 126 -2.70 -2.54 -18.10
CA ARG A 126 -2.87 -2.73 -19.53
C ARG A 126 -3.76 -1.61 -20.07
N ASP A 127 -4.09 -1.65 -21.34
CA ASP A 127 -5.02 -0.68 -21.89
C ASP A 127 -6.41 -0.84 -21.25
N GLU A 128 -7.28 0.13 -21.48
CA GLU A 128 -8.58 0.19 -20.81
C GLU A 128 -9.45 -1.03 -21.05
N SER A 129 -9.28 -1.70 -22.18
CA SER A 129 -10.09 -2.88 -22.49
C SER A 129 -9.84 -4.04 -21.54
N ARG A 130 -8.74 -4.01 -20.79
CA ARG A 130 -8.39 -5.07 -19.83
C ARG A 130 -8.81 -4.78 -18.42
N GLU A 131 -9.09 -3.55 -18.10
CA GLU A 131 -9.47 -3.16 -16.75
C GLU A 131 -10.79 -3.79 -16.33
N ASP A 132 -11.69 -3.95 -17.26
CA ASP A 132 -13.01 -4.52 -16.99
C ASP A 132 -12.94 -5.98 -16.56
N GLY A 133 -11.85 -6.65 -16.86
CA GLY A 133 -11.65 -8.04 -16.48
C GLY A 133 -11.18 -8.20 -15.05
N ASP A 134 -10.89 -7.13 -14.41
CA ASP A 134 -10.44 -7.13 -13.02
C ASP A 134 -11.61 -7.13 -12.06
#